data_900fc10dcd662ab92b1a12f847288dbb
#
_entry.id   900fc10dcd662ab92b1a12f847288dbb
#
_cell.length_a   1.000
_cell.length_b   1.000
_cell.length_c   1.000
_cell.angle_alpha   90.00
_cell.angle_beta   90.00
_cell.angle_gamma   90.00
#
_symmetry.space_group_name_H-M   'P 1'
#
loop_
_entity.id
_entity.type
_entity.pdbx_description
1 polymer ?
#
loop_
_entity_poly.entity_id
_entity_poly.type
_entity_poly.pdbx_seq_one_letter_code
_entity_poly.pdbx_strand_id
1 'polypeptide(L)'
;MKRIISSVLLLSMLTACSQSRASDASSEKSSTSETYSSIYWSDGDSGRLGQLKFRIANKDAPETGSLKQRGGAKCEYERELGFEAKAYMVGFTKEKTMRIVRDYGEDRYGRLVIDLEADGSDVGGAGIEAGHVRDWLHIKGRAQSPKPDWCTGRLD
;
A
#
# COMPACT_ATOMS: atom_id res chain seq x y z
N MET A 1 9.95 -91.55 -21.01
CA MET A 1 10.98 -91.49 -19.98
C MET A 1 10.98 -90.08 -19.37
N LYS A 2 10.79 -90.01 -18.07
CA LYS A 2 10.57 -88.84 -17.28
C LYS A 2 11.87 -88.03 -17.07
N ARG A 3 11.83 -86.70 -17.13
CA ARG A 3 12.72 -85.91 -16.31
C ARG A 3 12.01 -84.61 -15.91
N ILE A 4 11.83 -84.47 -14.62
CA ILE A 4 11.29 -83.35 -13.88
C ILE A 4 12.45 -82.37 -13.69
N ILE A 5 12.29 -81.11 -14.02
CA ILE A 5 13.21 -80.08 -13.65
C ILE A 5 12.44 -79.07 -12.84
N SER A 6 12.80 -79.03 -11.56
CA SER A 6 12.31 -78.10 -10.53
C SER A 6 12.85 -76.69 -10.78
N SER A 7 11.98 -75.73 -10.98
CA SER A 7 12.37 -74.32 -11.13
C SER A 7 12.16 -73.64 -9.80
N VAL A 8 13.25 -73.20 -9.21
CA VAL A 8 13.32 -72.41 -7.98
C VAL A 8 12.94 -70.97 -8.30
N LEU A 9 11.87 -70.49 -7.70
CA LEU A 9 11.39 -69.11 -7.83
C LEU A 9 12.14 -68.26 -6.84
N LEU A 10 13.02 -67.39 -7.33
CA LEU A 10 13.72 -66.38 -6.54
C LEU A 10 12.85 -65.14 -6.43
N LEU A 11 12.31 -64.92 -5.23
CA LEU A 11 11.46 -63.77 -4.92
C LEU A 11 12.37 -62.58 -4.50
N SER A 12 12.60 -61.65 -5.43
CA SER A 12 13.33 -60.41 -5.15
C SER A 12 12.38 -59.39 -4.53
N MET A 13 12.57 -59.12 -3.23
CA MET A 13 11.89 -58.00 -2.56
C MET A 13 12.56 -56.69 -2.97
N LEU A 14 11.89 -55.91 -3.78
CA LEU A 14 12.22 -54.51 -4.06
C LEU A 14 11.66 -53.64 -2.92
N THR A 15 12.53 -53.18 -2.03
CA THR A 15 12.22 -52.22 -1.01
C THR A 15 12.08 -50.83 -1.68
N ALA A 16 10.86 -50.38 -1.89
CA ALA A 16 10.58 -49.04 -2.37
C ALA A 16 10.84 -48.01 -1.21
N CYS A 17 11.96 -47.32 -1.31
CA CYS A 17 12.27 -46.19 -0.44
C CYS A 17 11.38 -45.01 -0.86
N SER A 18 10.31 -44.78 -0.08
CA SER A 18 9.41 -43.63 -0.26
C SER A 18 10.12 -42.37 0.25
N GLN A 19 10.71 -41.59 -0.66
CA GLN A 19 11.21 -40.25 -0.34
C GLN A 19 10.03 -39.31 -0.26
N SER A 20 9.64 -39.00 0.97
CA SER A 20 8.74 -37.89 1.26
C SER A 20 9.42 -36.57 0.86
N ARG A 21 9.08 -36.02 -0.30
CA ARG A 21 9.40 -34.63 -0.63
C ARG A 21 8.56 -33.76 0.29
N ALA A 22 9.25 -33.13 1.26
CA ALA A 22 8.72 -31.98 1.96
C ALA A 22 8.46 -30.90 0.89
N SER A 23 7.19 -30.63 0.64
CA SER A 23 6.77 -29.48 -0.15
C SER A 23 7.04 -28.27 0.70
N ASP A 24 8.11 -27.52 0.39
CA ASP A 24 8.25 -26.14 0.83
C ASP A 24 7.06 -25.36 0.27
N ALA A 25 6.04 -25.23 1.10
CA ALA A 25 4.99 -24.28 0.90
C ALA A 25 5.58 -22.90 1.20
N SER A 26 6.31 -22.33 0.23
CA SER A 26 6.50 -20.89 0.18
C SER A 26 5.11 -20.30 0.12
N SER A 27 4.69 -19.68 1.23
CA SER A 27 3.48 -18.89 1.35
C SER A 27 3.62 -17.73 0.36
N GLU A 28 3.23 -17.94 -0.90
CA GLU A 28 2.89 -16.86 -1.79
C GLU A 28 1.71 -16.14 -1.13
N LYS A 29 2.02 -14.98 -0.52
CA LYS A 29 1.03 -14.03 -0.07
C LYS A 29 0.22 -13.66 -1.31
N SER A 30 -0.90 -14.36 -1.52
CA SER A 30 -1.84 -14.09 -2.59
C SER A 30 -2.19 -12.62 -2.50
N SER A 31 -1.74 -11.82 -3.45
CA SER A 31 -2.15 -10.45 -3.61
C SER A 31 -3.58 -10.46 -4.15
N THR A 32 -4.53 -10.80 -3.29
CA THR A 32 -5.92 -10.44 -3.53
C THR A 32 -5.92 -8.93 -3.53
N SER A 33 -6.03 -8.30 -4.70
CA SER A 33 -6.09 -6.85 -4.80
C SER A 33 -7.44 -6.43 -4.21
N GLU A 34 -7.44 -6.11 -2.91
CA GLU A 34 -8.62 -5.58 -2.26
C GLU A 34 -9.01 -4.28 -2.93
N THR A 35 -10.28 -4.21 -3.34
CA THR A 35 -10.86 -3.00 -3.92
C THR A 35 -11.85 -2.39 -2.94
N TYR A 36 -11.91 -1.06 -2.93
CA TYR A 36 -12.76 -0.29 -2.04
C TYR A 36 -13.64 0.65 -2.86
N SER A 37 -14.95 0.62 -2.61
CA SER A 37 -15.94 1.50 -3.27
C SER A 37 -16.13 2.84 -2.56
N SER A 38 -15.51 3.02 -1.40
CA SER A 38 -15.61 4.25 -0.63
C SER A 38 -14.30 4.61 0.04
N ILE A 39 -14.01 5.91 0.06
CA ILE A 39 -12.82 6.49 0.70
C ILE A 39 -13.24 7.71 1.52
N TYR A 40 -12.63 7.89 2.68
CA TYR A 40 -12.72 9.11 3.47
C TYR A 40 -11.34 9.78 3.51
N TRP A 41 -11.27 11.04 3.17
CA TRP A 41 -10.06 11.86 3.24
C TRP A 41 -10.03 12.68 4.52
N SER A 42 -8.93 12.61 5.29
CA SER A 42 -8.65 13.48 6.43
C SER A 42 -8.08 14.81 5.96
N ASP A 43 -7.15 14.73 5.04
CA ASP A 43 -6.43 15.81 4.35
C ASP A 43 -6.13 15.38 2.90
N GLY A 44 -5.14 15.98 2.23
CA GLY A 44 -4.79 15.67 0.84
C GLY A 44 -3.92 14.42 0.64
N ASP A 45 -3.33 13.86 1.70
CA ASP A 45 -2.43 12.70 1.59
C ASP A 45 -2.78 11.54 2.51
N SER A 46 -3.82 11.66 3.33
CA SER A 46 -4.21 10.61 4.25
C SER A 46 -5.72 10.49 4.49
N GLY A 47 -6.16 9.31 4.91
CA GLY A 47 -7.58 9.03 5.06
C GLY A 47 -7.89 7.62 5.57
N ARG A 48 -9.04 7.10 5.12
CA ARG A 48 -9.50 5.74 5.44
C ARG A 48 -10.15 5.07 4.24
N LEU A 49 -9.85 3.79 4.08
CA LEU A 49 -10.57 2.84 3.22
C LEU A 49 -11.34 1.91 4.16
N GLY A 50 -12.62 2.17 4.37
CA GLY A 50 -13.38 1.53 5.44
C GLY A 50 -12.76 1.79 6.83
N GLN A 51 -12.31 0.76 7.52
CA GLN A 51 -11.62 0.87 8.82
C GLN A 51 -10.10 1.06 8.69
N LEU A 52 -9.52 0.79 7.53
CA LEU A 52 -8.11 0.89 7.28
C LEU A 52 -7.69 2.36 7.18
N LYS A 53 -6.87 2.83 8.12
CA LYS A 53 -6.23 4.15 8.02
C LYS A 53 -5.06 4.06 7.05
N PHE A 54 -4.94 5.04 6.17
CA PHE A 54 -3.83 5.07 5.21
C PHE A 54 -3.14 6.42 5.12
N ARG A 55 -1.93 6.40 4.57
CA ARG A 55 -1.18 7.55 4.09
C ARG A 55 -0.61 7.22 2.70
N ILE A 56 -0.74 8.14 1.74
CA ILE A 56 -0.11 8.00 0.42
C ILE A 56 1.42 8.07 0.59
N ALA A 57 2.10 7.07 0.02
CA ALA A 57 3.54 6.94 0.13
C ALA A 57 4.29 8.10 -0.55
N ASN A 58 5.35 8.58 0.12
CA ASN A 58 6.25 9.60 -0.45
C ASN A 58 5.58 10.91 -0.88
N LYS A 59 4.43 11.22 -0.30
CA LYS A 59 3.66 12.42 -0.57
C LYS A 59 3.46 13.22 0.70
N ASP A 60 3.26 14.52 0.51
CA ASP A 60 2.90 15.47 1.56
C ASP A 60 1.85 16.44 1.04
N ALA A 61 0.81 16.65 1.81
CA ALA A 61 -0.21 17.64 1.57
C ALA A 61 -0.25 18.66 2.71
N PRO A 62 -0.80 19.85 2.47
CA PRO A 62 -1.04 20.84 3.54
C PRO A 62 -2.01 20.28 4.57
N GLU A 63 -1.81 20.65 5.83
CA GLU A 63 -2.60 20.16 6.96
C GLU A 63 -3.94 20.91 7.09
N THR A 64 -5.01 20.17 7.42
CA THR A 64 -6.34 20.77 7.70
C THR A 64 -6.55 21.10 9.17
N GLY A 65 -5.71 20.57 10.07
CA GLY A 65 -5.84 20.73 11.50
C GLY A 65 -5.61 22.18 11.95
N SER A 66 -6.15 22.56 13.13
CA SER A 66 -5.96 23.91 13.66
C SER A 66 -4.50 24.20 13.98
N LEU A 67 -4.10 25.49 13.95
CA LEU A 67 -2.73 25.94 14.23
C LEU A 67 -2.22 25.56 15.62
N LYS A 68 -3.11 25.37 16.58
CA LYS A 68 -2.77 25.03 17.97
C LYS A 68 -2.71 23.50 18.19
N GLN A 69 -3.12 22.73 17.20
CA GLN A 69 -3.15 21.28 17.30
C GLN A 69 -1.79 20.69 16.93
N ARG A 70 -1.32 19.71 17.71
CA ARG A 70 -0.13 18.95 17.35
C ARG A 70 -0.33 18.24 16.02
N GLY A 71 0.50 18.54 15.02
CA GLY A 71 0.36 17.99 13.66
C GLY A 71 -0.70 18.70 12.82
N GLY A 72 -1.21 19.85 13.27
CA GLY A 72 -2.05 20.74 12.47
C GLY A 72 -1.22 21.69 11.61
N ALA A 73 -1.91 22.55 10.87
CA ALA A 73 -1.31 23.54 9.98
C ALA A 73 -0.41 24.50 10.76
N LYS A 74 0.69 24.94 10.14
CA LYS A 74 1.63 25.91 10.73
C LYS A 74 1.17 27.37 10.58
N CYS A 75 0.32 27.63 9.59
CA CYS A 75 -0.27 28.94 9.31
C CYS A 75 -1.67 28.78 8.70
N GLU A 76 -2.49 29.83 8.70
CA GLU A 76 -3.84 29.78 8.11
C GLU A 76 -3.79 29.50 6.61
N TYR A 77 -2.80 30.00 5.90
CA TYR A 77 -2.63 29.74 4.48
C TYR A 77 -2.43 28.24 4.19
N GLU A 78 -1.55 27.55 4.95
CA GLU A 78 -1.41 26.09 4.85
C GLU A 78 -2.76 25.38 5.10
N ARG A 79 -3.52 25.85 6.09
CA ARG A 79 -4.81 25.28 6.44
C ARG A 79 -5.85 25.43 5.33
N GLU A 80 -5.91 26.58 4.68
CA GLU A 80 -6.76 26.84 3.52
C GLU A 80 -6.39 25.89 2.38
N LEU A 81 -5.09 25.83 2.02
CA LEU A 81 -4.60 24.87 1.02
C LEU A 81 -4.92 23.41 1.38
N GLY A 82 -4.88 23.06 2.68
CA GLY A 82 -5.24 21.74 3.17
C GLY A 82 -6.70 21.37 2.88
N PHE A 83 -7.62 22.31 3.07
CA PHE A 83 -9.02 22.10 2.71
C PHE A 83 -9.23 22.00 1.20
N GLU A 84 -8.49 22.77 0.41
CA GLU A 84 -8.53 22.67 -1.07
C GLU A 84 -8.00 21.32 -1.54
N ALA A 85 -6.85 20.87 -1.02
CA ALA A 85 -6.27 19.57 -1.30
C ALA A 85 -7.23 18.43 -0.96
N LYS A 86 -7.84 18.48 0.22
CA LYS A 86 -8.86 17.52 0.63
C LYS A 86 -10.07 17.54 -0.30
N ALA A 87 -10.59 18.71 -0.65
CA ALA A 87 -11.74 18.84 -1.55
C ALA A 87 -11.42 18.26 -2.94
N TYR A 88 -10.22 18.52 -3.46
CA TYR A 88 -9.73 17.93 -4.70
C TYR A 88 -9.73 16.40 -4.63
N MET A 89 -9.13 15.81 -3.58
CA MET A 89 -9.05 14.35 -3.42
C MET A 89 -10.43 13.71 -3.31
N VAL A 90 -11.35 14.34 -2.59
CA VAL A 90 -12.75 13.88 -2.50
C VAL A 90 -13.39 13.89 -3.90
N GLY A 91 -13.23 14.97 -4.66
CA GLY A 91 -13.75 15.07 -6.01
C GLY A 91 -13.13 14.07 -6.98
N PHE A 92 -11.80 13.93 -6.95
CA PHE A 92 -11.05 13.02 -7.81
C PHE A 92 -11.42 11.54 -7.58
N THR A 93 -11.68 11.15 -6.34
CA THR A 93 -12.00 9.76 -5.97
C THR A 93 -13.49 9.47 -5.92
N LYS A 94 -14.34 10.47 -6.17
CA LYS A 94 -15.80 10.31 -6.13
C LYS A 94 -16.26 9.28 -7.17
N GLU A 95 -17.09 8.33 -6.73
CA GLU A 95 -17.69 7.28 -7.58
C GLU A 95 -16.68 6.37 -8.29
N LYS A 96 -15.41 6.35 -7.81
CA LYS A 96 -14.37 5.48 -8.33
C LYS A 96 -14.10 4.31 -7.40
N THR A 97 -13.56 3.23 -7.97
CA THR A 97 -13.07 2.09 -7.21
C THR A 97 -11.60 2.30 -6.85
N MET A 98 -11.30 2.23 -5.55
CA MET A 98 -9.94 2.34 -5.04
C MET A 98 -9.24 0.98 -5.03
N ARG A 99 -7.96 0.95 -5.39
CA ARG A 99 -7.11 -0.25 -5.32
C ARG A 99 -5.76 0.10 -4.71
N ILE A 100 -5.36 -0.64 -3.68
CA ILE A 100 -4.00 -0.55 -3.14
C ILE A 100 -3.07 -1.26 -4.11
N VAL A 101 -2.12 -0.53 -4.69
CA VAL A 101 -1.14 -1.05 -5.65
C VAL A 101 0.07 -1.60 -4.93
N ARG A 102 0.51 -0.90 -3.88
CA ARG A 102 1.65 -1.28 -3.07
C ARG A 102 1.41 -0.91 -1.61
N ASP A 103 1.86 -1.79 -0.75
CA ASP A 103 1.86 -1.65 0.71
C ASP A 103 3.32 -1.59 1.19
N TYR A 104 3.66 -0.54 1.91
CA TYR A 104 4.98 -0.31 2.51
C TYR A 104 5.02 -0.60 4.02
N GLY A 105 3.91 -1.11 4.57
CA GLY A 105 3.73 -1.35 6.01
C GLY A 105 3.17 -0.15 6.76
N GLU A 106 2.99 -0.32 8.07
CA GLU A 106 2.42 0.71 8.94
C GLU A 106 3.46 1.74 9.37
N ASP A 107 3.02 3.00 9.46
CA ASP A 107 3.80 4.04 10.11
C ASP A 107 3.60 4.03 11.64
N ARG A 108 4.35 4.87 12.35
CA ARG A 108 4.28 5.00 13.82
C ARG A 108 2.92 5.45 14.37
N TYR A 109 1.99 5.84 13.49
CA TYR A 109 0.63 6.26 13.85
C TYR A 109 -0.41 5.20 13.54
N GLY A 110 0.03 4.01 13.10
CA GLY A 110 -0.86 2.90 12.71
C GLY A 110 -1.63 3.18 11.44
N ARG A 111 -1.04 3.95 10.49
CA ARG A 111 -1.57 4.14 9.15
C ARG A 111 -0.77 3.27 8.19
N LEU A 112 -1.46 2.57 7.31
CA LEU A 112 -0.80 1.84 6.22
C LEU A 112 -0.26 2.85 5.20
N VAL A 113 1.02 2.79 4.90
CA VAL A 113 1.67 3.62 3.87
C VAL A 113 1.52 2.91 2.53
N ILE A 114 0.82 3.53 1.57
CA ILE A 114 0.39 2.86 0.34
C ILE A 114 0.57 3.71 -0.91
N ASP A 115 0.73 3.04 -2.06
CA ASP A 115 0.39 3.60 -3.35
C ASP A 115 -1.07 3.20 -3.66
N LEU A 116 -1.88 4.18 -4.05
CA LEU A 116 -3.32 4.04 -4.26
C LEU A 116 -3.71 4.46 -5.67
N GLU A 117 -4.54 3.67 -6.32
CA GLU A 117 -5.20 4.01 -7.58
C GLU A 117 -6.70 4.18 -7.41
N ALA A 118 -7.26 5.05 -8.22
CA ALA A 118 -8.69 5.25 -8.39
C ALA A 118 -9.05 4.99 -9.86
N ASP A 119 -9.76 3.89 -10.16
CA ASP A 119 -10.05 3.40 -11.50
C ASP A 119 -8.78 3.33 -12.40
N GLY A 120 -7.66 2.85 -11.82
CA GLY A 120 -6.38 2.70 -12.51
C GLY A 120 -5.55 3.99 -12.62
N SER A 121 -6.01 5.12 -12.12
CA SER A 121 -5.25 6.38 -12.07
C SER A 121 -4.52 6.53 -10.74
N ASP A 122 -3.23 6.88 -10.76
CA ASP A 122 -2.43 7.14 -9.55
C ASP A 122 -2.98 8.37 -8.80
N VAL A 123 -3.46 8.13 -7.58
CA VAL A 123 -4.06 9.16 -6.73
C VAL A 123 -3.01 10.19 -6.26
N GLY A 124 -1.81 9.71 -5.90
CA GLY A 124 -0.72 10.60 -5.48
C GLY A 124 -0.23 11.49 -6.61
N GLY A 125 -0.06 10.92 -7.81
CA GLY A 125 0.32 11.64 -9.02
C GLY A 125 -0.71 12.69 -9.41
N ALA A 126 -1.99 12.35 -9.38
CA ALA A 126 -3.07 13.30 -9.67
C ALA A 126 -3.07 14.51 -8.71
N GLY A 127 -2.78 14.27 -7.43
CA GLY A 127 -2.64 15.35 -6.44
C GLY A 127 -1.45 16.28 -6.73
N ILE A 128 -0.32 15.74 -7.23
CA ILE A 128 0.85 16.52 -7.65
C ILE A 128 0.51 17.35 -8.89
N GLU A 129 -0.06 16.74 -9.93
CA GLU A 129 -0.44 17.44 -11.17
C GLU A 129 -1.40 18.60 -10.92
N ALA A 130 -2.30 18.44 -9.94
CA ALA A 130 -3.21 19.50 -9.53
C ALA A 130 -2.57 20.55 -8.59
N GLY A 131 -1.32 20.36 -8.16
CA GLY A 131 -0.62 21.29 -7.26
C GLY A 131 -1.04 21.21 -5.79
N HIS A 132 -1.85 20.21 -5.42
CA HIS A 132 -2.37 20.03 -4.06
C HIS A 132 -1.51 19.14 -3.16
N VAL A 133 -0.53 18.43 -3.75
CA VAL A 133 0.37 17.51 -3.07
C VAL A 133 1.79 17.73 -3.59
N ARG A 134 2.78 17.51 -2.75
CA ARG A 134 4.21 17.56 -3.12
C ARG A 134 4.89 16.23 -2.83
N ASP A 135 5.97 15.94 -3.58
CA ASP A 135 6.82 14.81 -3.25
C ASP A 135 7.56 15.02 -1.94
N TRP A 136 7.55 14.00 -1.09
CA TRP A 136 8.32 13.95 0.14
C TRP A 136 8.86 12.55 0.35
N LEU A 137 10.00 12.26 -0.32
CA LEU A 137 10.58 10.93 -0.39
C LEU A 137 11.00 10.41 0.98
N HIS A 138 10.62 9.17 1.28
CA HIS A 138 11.05 8.41 2.43
C HIS A 138 11.75 7.12 1.99
N ILE A 139 12.92 6.83 2.60
CA ILE A 139 13.64 5.57 2.42
C ILE A 139 13.68 4.87 3.78
N LYS A 140 13.12 3.65 3.86
CA LYS A 140 13.02 2.88 5.10
C LYS A 140 12.42 3.71 6.26
N GLY A 141 11.34 4.44 5.97
CA GLY A 141 10.62 5.28 6.92
C GLY A 141 11.32 6.58 7.33
N ARG A 142 12.44 6.94 6.69
CA ARG A 142 13.18 8.19 6.97
C ARG A 142 13.03 9.17 5.82
N ALA A 143 12.57 10.38 6.12
CA ALA A 143 12.53 11.47 5.15
C ALA A 143 13.92 11.80 4.61
N GLN A 144 14.02 12.01 3.30
CA GLN A 144 15.27 12.35 2.60
C GLN A 144 15.47 13.85 2.46
N SER A 145 14.44 14.64 2.75
CA SER A 145 14.44 16.11 2.74
C SER A 145 13.59 16.63 3.88
N PRO A 146 13.71 17.91 4.26
CA PRO A 146 12.74 18.56 5.14
C PRO A 146 11.31 18.40 4.61
N LYS A 147 10.31 18.41 5.52
CA LYS A 147 8.90 18.43 5.13
C LYS A 147 8.65 19.68 4.26
N PRO A 148 7.90 19.57 3.15
CA PRO A 148 7.50 20.71 2.34
C PRO A 148 6.92 21.84 3.18
N ASP A 149 7.30 23.07 2.88
CA ASP A 149 6.76 24.26 3.54
C ASP A 149 5.59 24.81 2.70
N TRP A 150 4.41 24.78 3.29
CA TRP A 150 3.17 25.23 2.67
C TRP A 150 2.81 26.67 3.08
N CYS A 151 3.54 27.27 4.04
CA CYS A 151 3.26 28.64 4.51
C CYS A 151 3.89 29.71 3.63
N THR A 152 4.97 29.43 2.91
CA THR A 152 5.68 30.40 2.08
C THR A 152 5.00 30.72 0.75
N GLY A 153 3.89 30.05 0.45
CA GLY A 153 2.90 30.50 -0.53
C GLY A 153 3.32 30.55 -2.00
N ARG A 154 4.47 29.97 -2.38
CA ARG A 154 4.85 29.92 -3.78
C ARG A 154 5.17 28.52 -4.23
N LEU A 155 4.39 28.11 -5.25
CA LEU A 155 4.84 27.15 -6.23
C LEU A 155 5.77 27.94 -7.18
N ASP A 156 7.07 27.79 -7.03
CA ASP A 156 8.02 28.20 -8.07
C ASP A 156 8.10 27.08 -9.11
#